data_eb183e42eca3e68d214e786c53206b32
#
_entry.id   eb183e42eca3e68d214e786c53206b32
#
_cell.length_a   1.000
_cell.length_b   1.000
_cell.length_c   1.000
_cell.angle_alpha   90.00
_cell.angle_beta   90.00
_cell.angle_gamma   90.00
#
_symmetry.space_group_name_H-M   'P 1'
#
loop_
_entity.id
_entity.type
_entity.pdbx_description
1 polymer ?
#
loop_
_entity_poly.entity_id
_entity_poly.type
_entity_poly.pdbx_seq_one_letter_code
_entity_poly.pdbx_strand_id
1 'polypeptide(L)'
;MDLIVGAGISGLAYAAALSHDDYLVIEKENQMGGYCRTIYKDDYVWDYSGHFFHFQRPNIRDFVIGSMAKEEILKVFKNTQIYYNGILVDYPFQMNIHQLEKSEFI
;
A
#
# COMPACT_ATOMS: atom_id res chain seq x y z
N MET A 1 15.45 26.44 -0.23
CA MET A 1 15.70 25.05 -0.70
C MET A 1 15.15 24.08 0.34
N ASP A 2 14.28 23.17 -0.08
CA ASP A 2 13.75 22.13 0.78
C ASP A 2 14.56 20.85 0.62
N LEU A 3 14.89 20.19 1.71
CA LEU A 3 15.54 18.89 1.72
C LEU A 3 14.53 17.80 2.07
N ILE A 4 14.26 16.90 1.12
CA ILE A 4 13.33 15.79 1.28
C ILE A 4 14.15 14.52 1.47
N VAL A 5 14.03 13.88 2.63
CA VAL A 5 14.77 12.67 2.97
C VAL A 5 13.88 11.45 2.75
N GLY A 6 14.24 10.67 1.72
CA GLY A 6 13.52 9.48 1.29
C GLY A 6 12.62 9.72 0.08
N ALA A 7 12.82 8.94 -0.99
CA ALA A 7 12.03 8.95 -2.21
C ALA A 7 10.95 7.83 -2.21
N GLY A 8 10.36 7.57 -1.06
CA GLY A 8 9.12 6.79 -0.95
C GLY A 8 7.91 7.62 -1.37
N ILE A 9 6.71 7.02 -1.36
CA ILE A 9 5.48 7.68 -1.81
C ILE A 9 5.22 9.03 -1.10
N SER A 10 5.53 9.13 0.20
CA SER A 10 5.33 10.37 0.96
C SER A 10 6.26 11.49 0.53
N GLY A 11 7.57 11.18 0.36
CA GLY A 11 8.56 12.18 -0.10
C GLY A 11 8.29 12.64 -1.51
N LEU A 12 7.96 11.70 -2.41
CA LEU A 12 7.62 12.02 -3.80
C LEU A 12 6.32 12.82 -3.91
N ALA A 13 5.29 12.48 -3.13
CA ALA A 13 4.03 13.23 -3.10
C ALA A 13 4.24 14.65 -2.55
N TYR A 14 5.10 14.81 -1.54
CA TYR A 14 5.45 16.14 -1.02
C TYR A 14 6.17 16.96 -2.09
N ALA A 15 7.19 16.39 -2.75
CA ALA A 15 7.91 17.06 -3.83
C ALA A 15 6.96 17.49 -4.96
N ALA A 16 6.04 16.62 -5.37
CA ALA A 16 5.07 16.90 -6.43
C ALA A 16 4.04 17.99 -6.05
N ALA A 17 3.84 18.21 -4.75
CA ALA A 17 2.90 19.23 -4.24
C ALA A 17 3.56 20.60 -4.01
N LEU A 18 4.90 20.70 -4.13
CA LEU A 18 5.58 21.99 -4.02
C LEU A 18 5.24 22.91 -5.18
N SER A 19 5.12 24.20 -4.89
CA SER A 19 4.87 25.25 -5.88
C SER A 19 6.16 25.85 -6.48
N HIS A 20 7.33 25.29 -6.15
CA HIS A 20 8.64 25.73 -6.59
C HIS A 20 9.56 24.55 -6.83
N ASP A 21 10.63 24.77 -7.62
CA ASP A 21 11.62 23.75 -7.98
C ASP A 21 12.91 23.79 -7.11
N ASP A 22 12.92 24.62 -6.07
CA ASP A 22 14.06 24.75 -5.15
C ASP A 22 14.01 23.70 -4.05
N TYR A 23 14.17 22.43 -4.43
CA TYR A 23 14.23 21.30 -3.51
C TYR A 23 15.22 20.23 -3.95
N LEU A 24 15.67 19.41 -2.99
CA LEU A 24 16.51 18.24 -3.21
C LEU A 24 15.90 17.03 -2.53
N VAL A 25 15.71 15.95 -3.30
CA VAL A 25 15.31 14.65 -2.75
C VAL A 25 16.52 13.75 -2.62
N ILE A 26 16.77 13.21 -1.45
CA ILE A 26 17.83 12.22 -1.20
C ILE A 26 17.21 10.86 -0.85
N GLU A 27 17.74 9.80 -1.45
CA GLU A 27 17.31 8.42 -1.25
C GLU A 27 18.53 7.53 -0.98
N LYS A 28 18.43 6.63 -0.01
CA LYS A 28 19.53 5.71 0.35
C LYS A 28 19.68 4.56 -0.62
N GLU A 29 18.58 4.17 -1.26
CA GLU A 29 18.55 3.09 -2.25
C GLU A 29 18.88 3.63 -3.65
N ASN A 30 19.22 2.73 -4.55
CA ASN A 30 19.52 3.08 -5.95
C ASN A 30 18.25 3.31 -6.80
N GLN A 31 17.06 3.15 -6.21
CA GLN A 31 15.75 3.27 -6.87
C GLN A 31 14.74 3.95 -5.95
N MET A 32 13.98 4.89 -6.51
CA MET A 32 12.86 5.51 -5.81
C MET A 32 11.65 4.58 -5.69
N GLY A 33 10.68 4.93 -4.85
CA GLY A 33 9.41 4.22 -4.67
C GLY A 33 9.22 3.60 -3.28
N GLY A 34 10.29 3.42 -2.49
CA GLY A 34 10.20 2.86 -1.15
C GLY A 34 9.54 1.47 -1.15
N TYR A 35 8.54 1.24 -0.31
CA TYR A 35 7.79 -0.03 -0.25
C TYR A 35 6.79 -0.24 -1.40
N CYS A 36 6.59 0.76 -2.26
CA CYS A 36 5.77 0.61 -3.48
C CYS A 36 6.58 0.06 -4.66
N ARG A 37 7.84 -0.28 -4.47
CA ARG A 37 8.67 -0.89 -5.51
C ARG A 37 8.31 -2.34 -5.72
N THR A 38 8.34 -2.75 -6.99
CA THR A 38 8.29 -4.14 -7.40
C THR A 38 9.70 -4.66 -7.62
N ILE A 39 10.00 -5.83 -7.09
CA ILE A 39 11.29 -6.51 -7.23
C ILE A 39 11.12 -7.68 -8.19
N TYR A 40 11.94 -7.69 -9.23
CA TYR A 40 12.03 -8.81 -10.16
C TYR A 40 13.24 -9.66 -9.80
N LYS A 41 13.02 -10.94 -9.51
CA LYS A 41 14.09 -11.88 -9.18
C LYS A 41 13.73 -13.29 -9.67
N ASP A 42 14.61 -13.90 -10.45
CA ASP A 42 14.48 -15.29 -10.91
C ASP A 42 13.12 -15.59 -11.56
N ASP A 43 12.68 -14.73 -12.50
CA ASP A 43 11.38 -14.76 -13.19
C ASP A 43 10.17 -14.56 -12.27
N TYR A 44 10.36 -14.24 -11.01
CA TYR A 44 9.30 -13.91 -10.06
C TYR A 44 9.18 -12.41 -9.84
N VAL A 45 7.94 -12.00 -9.61
CA VAL A 45 7.59 -10.63 -9.21
C VAL A 45 7.32 -10.62 -7.72
N TRP A 46 8.08 -9.79 -6.99
CA TRP A 46 7.98 -9.66 -5.54
C TRP A 46 7.64 -8.24 -5.16
N ASP A 47 6.59 -8.11 -4.39
CA ASP A 47 6.21 -6.86 -3.74
C ASP A 47 6.42 -6.97 -2.22
N TYR A 48 6.71 -5.85 -1.56
CA TYR A 48 6.81 -5.82 -0.09
C TYR A 48 5.48 -6.10 0.60
N SER A 49 4.37 -5.76 -0.06
CA SER A 49 3.01 -6.14 0.33
C SER A 49 2.05 -5.96 -0.84
N GLY A 50 0.82 -6.47 -0.73
CA GLY A 50 -0.22 -6.19 -1.73
C GLY A 50 -0.50 -4.69 -1.81
N HIS A 51 -0.36 -4.10 -3.01
CA HIS A 51 -0.53 -2.66 -3.24
C HIS A 51 -1.99 -2.34 -3.53
N PHE A 52 -2.84 -2.45 -2.49
CA PHE A 52 -4.25 -2.09 -2.60
C PHE A 52 -4.46 -0.64 -2.18
N PHE A 53 -5.12 0.13 -3.03
CA PHE A 53 -5.54 1.48 -2.69
C PHE A 53 -6.81 1.46 -1.85
N HIS A 54 -6.75 2.14 -0.71
CA HIS A 54 -7.90 2.43 0.15
C HIS A 54 -8.11 3.93 0.22
N PHE A 55 -9.02 4.44 -0.57
CA PHE A 55 -9.29 5.87 -0.60
C PHE A 55 -10.44 6.24 0.34
N GLN A 56 -10.14 7.02 1.37
CA GLN A 56 -11.15 7.64 2.25
C GLN A 56 -11.64 9.00 1.70
N ARG A 57 -10.82 9.64 0.85
CA ARG A 57 -11.09 10.97 0.32
C ARG A 57 -11.23 10.92 -1.21
N PRO A 58 -12.39 11.33 -1.75
CA PRO A 58 -12.63 11.29 -3.20
C PRO A 58 -11.61 12.07 -4.02
N ASN A 59 -11.22 13.27 -3.58
CA ASN A 59 -10.23 14.09 -4.27
C ASN A 59 -8.86 13.43 -4.39
N ILE A 60 -8.42 12.70 -3.36
CA ILE A 60 -7.17 11.94 -3.42
C ILE A 60 -7.30 10.77 -4.39
N ARG A 61 -8.42 10.05 -4.33
CA ARG A 61 -8.70 8.98 -5.28
C ARG A 61 -8.64 9.49 -6.72
N ASP A 62 -9.34 10.59 -7.01
CA ASP A 62 -9.44 11.11 -8.37
C ASP A 62 -8.09 11.61 -8.88
N PHE A 63 -7.28 12.20 -8.01
CA PHE A 63 -5.90 12.59 -8.33
C PHE A 63 -5.04 11.36 -8.67
N VAL A 64 -5.03 10.33 -7.82
CA VAL A 64 -4.21 9.13 -8.03
C VAL A 64 -4.65 8.37 -9.27
N ILE A 65 -5.95 8.09 -9.41
CA ILE A 65 -6.52 7.37 -10.55
C ILE A 65 -6.30 8.15 -11.86
N GLY A 66 -6.48 9.48 -11.83
CA GLY A 66 -6.21 10.33 -12.98
C GLY A 66 -4.74 10.33 -13.42
N SER A 67 -3.82 10.24 -12.46
CA SER A 67 -2.38 10.14 -12.75
C SER A 67 -1.98 8.78 -13.35
N MET A 68 -2.81 7.73 -13.14
CA MET A 68 -2.60 6.37 -13.64
C MET A 68 -3.44 6.06 -14.89
N ALA A 69 -3.88 7.06 -15.64
CA ALA A 69 -4.84 6.90 -16.75
C ALA A 69 -4.38 5.95 -17.88
N LYS A 70 -3.09 5.59 -17.93
CA LYS A 70 -2.51 4.64 -18.89
C LYS A 70 -2.34 3.22 -18.32
N GLU A 71 -2.59 3.05 -17.03
CA GLU A 71 -2.40 1.78 -16.33
C GLU A 71 -3.72 1.03 -16.20
N GLU A 72 -3.66 -0.29 -16.24
CA GLU A 72 -4.83 -1.12 -15.96
C GLU A 72 -5.14 -1.09 -14.47
N ILE A 73 -6.32 -0.60 -14.09
CA ILE A 73 -6.77 -0.51 -12.72
C ILE A 73 -7.87 -1.54 -12.47
N LEU A 74 -7.56 -2.55 -11.69
CA LEU A 74 -8.50 -3.60 -11.34
C LEU A 74 -9.23 -3.26 -10.03
N LYS A 75 -10.54 -3.44 -10.04
CA LYS A 75 -11.36 -3.36 -8.82
C LYS A 75 -11.55 -4.77 -8.27
N VAL A 76 -10.99 -5.03 -7.12
CA VAL A 76 -11.09 -6.33 -6.45
C VAL A 76 -11.86 -6.21 -5.15
N PHE A 77 -12.64 -7.24 -4.81
CA PHE A 77 -13.21 -7.39 -3.49
C PHE A 77 -12.19 -8.11 -2.61
N LYS A 78 -11.72 -7.42 -1.59
CA LYS A 78 -10.77 -8.01 -0.65
C LYS A 78 -11.48 -9.06 0.20
N ASN A 79 -11.03 -10.30 0.08
CA ASN A 79 -11.38 -11.39 1.00
C ASN A 79 -10.11 -11.81 1.73
N THR A 80 -10.01 -11.46 3.00
CA THR A 80 -8.85 -11.76 3.83
C THR A 80 -9.30 -12.60 5.00
N GLN A 81 -8.64 -13.72 5.19
CA GLN A 81 -8.89 -14.64 6.28
C GLN A 81 -7.61 -14.92 7.04
N ILE A 82 -7.75 -15.24 8.31
CA ILE A 82 -6.66 -15.62 9.21
C ILE A 82 -6.81 -17.10 9.49
N TYR A 83 -5.76 -17.87 9.22
CA TYR A 83 -5.72 -19.27 9.60
C TYR A 83 -5.38 -19.38 11.08
N TYR A 84 -6.29 -20.01 11.85
CA TYR A 84 -6.16 -20.20 13.29
C TYR A 84 -6.68 -21.59 13.69
N ASN A 85 -5.85 -22.39 14.33
CA ASN A 85 -6.21 -23.71 14.85
C ASN A 85 -7.03 -24.62 13.86
N GLY A 86 -6.60 -24.64 12.58
CA GLY A 86 -7.23 -25.51 11.57
C GLY A 86 -8.45 -24.89 10.87
N ILE A 87 -8.90 -23.70 11.25
CA ILE A 87 -10.02 -23.00 10.63
C ILE A 87 -9.57 -21.65 10.03
N LEU A 88 -10.35 -21.14 9.09
CA LEU A 88 -10.21 -19.81 8.53
C LEU A 88 -11.20 -18.87 9.21
N VAL A 89 -10.69 -17.80 9.81
CA VAL A 89 -11.45 -16.75 10.48
C VAL A 89 -11.38 -15.49 9.66
N ASP A 90 -12.48 -14.81 9.44
CA ASP A 90 -12.54 -13.58 8.66
C ASP A 90 -11.75 -12.44 9.32
N TYR A 91 -11.15 -11.60 8.48
CA TYR A 91 -10.45 -10.40 8.93
C TYR A 91 -11.44 -9.24 9.14
N PRO A 92 -11.26 -8.41 10.18
CA PRO A 92 -10.26 -8.51 11.24
C PRO A 92 -10.66 -9.54 12.32
N PHE A 93 -9.68 -10.27 12.81
CA PHE A 93 -9.86 -11.37 13.75
C PHE A 93 -10.72 -11.00 14.98
N GLN A 94 -10.44 -9.81 15.56
CA GLN A 94 -11.12 -9.33 16.76
C GLN A 94 -12.64 -9.12 16.58
N MET A 95 -13.09 -8.85 15.35
CA MET A 95 -14.51 -8.70 15.02
C MET A 95 -15.18 -10.03 14.73
N ASN A 96 -14.40 -11.05 14.40
CA ASN A 96 -14.87 -12.34 13.90
C ASN A 96 -14.55 -13.51 14.83
N ILE A 97 -14.22 -13.24 16.09
CA ILE A 97 -13.98 -14.27 17.10
C ILE A 97 -15.18 -15.19 17.32
N HIS A 98 -16.38 -14.75 16.98
CA HIS A 98 -17.60 -15.57 17.02
C HIS A 98 -17.57 -16.78 16.08
N GLN A 99 -16.64 -16.82 15.14
CA GLN A 99 -16.39 -17.94 14.23
C GLN A 99 -15.53 -19.05 14.88
N LEU A 100 -14.92 -18.76 16.02
CA LEU A 100 -14.18 -19.74 16.80
C LEU A 100 -15.12 -20.68 17.56
N GLU A 101 -14.58 -21.82 18.01
CA GLU A 101 -15.30 -22.68 18.94
C GLU A 101 -15.53 -21.99 20.29
N LYS A 102 -16.65 -22.29 20.95
CA LYS A 102 -17.01 -21.66 22.24
C LYS A 102 -15.94 -21.83 23.33
N SER A 103 -15.21 -22.92 23.29
CA SER A 103 -14.07 -23.19 24.21
C SER A 103 -12.92 -22.22 24.08
N GLU A 104 -12.83 -21.51 22.98
CA GLU A 104 -11.78 -20.50 22.71
C GLU A 104 -12.12 -19.11 23.27
N PHE A 105 -13.36 -18.90 23.75
CA PHE A 105 -13.84 -17.60 24.27
C PHE A 105 -13.82 -17.48 25.80
N ILE A 106 -13.58 -18.55 26.53
CA ILE A 106 -13.78 -18.58 28.00
C ILE A 106 -12.45 -18.70 28.70
#